data_46c05cec45a89d6e3534b979aba5f5c1
#
_entry.id   46c05cec45a89d6e3534b979aba5f5c1
#
_cell.length_a   1.000
_cell.length_b   1.000
_cell.length_c   1.000
_cell.angle_alpha   90.00
_cell.angle_beta   90.00
_cell.angle_gamma   90.00
#
_symmetry.space_group_name_H-M   'P 1'
#
loop_
_entity.id
_entity.type
_entity.pdbx_description
1 polymer ?
#
loop_
_entity_poly.entity_id
_entity_poly.type
_entity_poly.pdbx_seq_one_letter_code
_entity_poly.pdbx_strand_id
1 'polypeptide(L)' 'MSTLNHESILETCIETAIEEFCTSNKLTPEMFAEIEQQEGVQIALEKKALQIFEGMLQ' A
#
# COMPACT_ATOMS: atom_id res chain seq x y z
N MET A 1 20.73 3.03 -17.73
CA MET A 1 19.45 2.78 -18.09
C MET A 1 18.56 2.32 -16.98
N SER A 2 17.67 3.06 -16.65
CA SER A 2 16.83 2.63 -15.61
C SER A 2 15.51 2.26 -16.17
N THR A 3 14.98 1.23 -15.66
CA THR A 3 13.68 0.84 -16.06
C THR A 3 12.86 0.71 -14.85
N LEU A 4 11.78 1.40 -14.87
CA LEU A 4 10.77 1.17 -13.88
C LEU A 4 10.03 -0.05 -14.34
N ASN A 5 10.18 -1.13 -13.59
CA ASN A 5 9.43 -2.31 -13.94
C ASN A 5 8.19 -2.38 -13.04
N HIS A 6 7.31 -3.31 -13.36
CA HIS A 6 6.05 -3.42 -12.66
C HIS A 6 6.24 -3.72 -11.17
N GLU A 7 7.29 -4.46 -10.84
CA GLU A 7 7.54 -4.80 -9.45
C GLU A 7 7.86 -3.55 -8.63
N SER A 8 8.72 -2.68 -9.18
CA SER A 8 9.06 -1.45 -8.46
C SER A 8 7.85 -0.56 -8.27
N ILE A 9 7.02 -0.45 -9.31
CA ILE A 9 5.83 0.38 -9.24
C ILE A 9 4.87 -0.18 -8.21
N LEU A 10 4.67 -1.49 -8.21
CA LEU A 10 3.77 -2.10 -7.25
C LEU A 10 4.26 -1.94 -5.83
N GLU A 11 5.57 -2.06 -5.61
CA GLU A 11 6.12 -1.85 -4.28
C GLU A 11 5.85 -0.45 -3.79
N THR A 12 6.03 0.53 -4.67
CA THR A 12 5.77 1.91 -4.32
C THR A 12 4.30 2.11 -3.97
N CYS A 13 3.41 1.50 -4.76
CA CYS A 13 1.99 1.61 -4.50
C CYS A 13 1.62 0.98 -3.17
N ILE A 14 2.22 -0.16 -2.85
CA ILE A 14 1.94 -0.83 -1.59
C ILE A 14 2.43 0.01 -0.42
N GLU A 15 3.63 0.56 -0.52
CA GLU A 15 4.16 1.41 0.54
C GLU A 15 3.29 2.64 0.75
N THR A 16 2.86 3.26 -0.33
CA THR A 16 1.98 4.42 -0.24
C THR A 16 0.66 4.04 0.38
N ALA A 17 0.13 2.88 -0.01
CA ALA A 17 -1.12 2.40 0.56
C ALA A 17 -1.01 2.19 2.05
N ILE A 18 0.11 1.64 2.50
CA ILE A 18 0.34 1.42 3.93
C ILE A 18 0.39 2.75 4.67
N GLU A 19 1.10 3.73 4.10
CA GLU A 19 1.18 5.04 4.72
C GLU A 19 -0.19 5.67 4.85
N GLU A 20 -0.97 5.62 3.78
CA GLU A 20 -2.30 6.23 3.80
C GLU A 20 -3.22 5.50 4.75
N PHE A 21 -3.11 4.17 4.77
CA PHE A 21 -3.92 3.38 5.68
C PHE A 21 -3.62 3.74 7.13
N CYS A 22 -2.35 3.83 7.48
CA CYS A 22 -1.95 4.18 8.83
C CYS A 22 -2.39 5.60 9.19
N THR A 23 -2.21 6.53 8.27
CA THR A 23 -2.60 7.91 8.51
C THR A 23 -4.11 8.04 8.71
N SER A 24 -4.87 7.39 7.84
CA SER A 24 -6.33 7.47 7.91
C SER A 24 -6.87 6.87 9.20
N ASN A 25 -6.22 5.84 9.70
CA ASN A 25 -6.69 5.15 10.90
C ASN A 25 -5.91 5.55 12.13
N LYS A 26 -5.00 6.51 12.00
CA LYS A 26 -4.19 7.01 13.12
C LYS A 26 -3.43 5.89 13.79
N LEU A 27 -2.81 5.06 12.99
CA LEU A 27 -2.06 3.92 13.49
C LEU A 27 -0.57 4.26 13.54
N THR A 28 0.08 3.80 14.61
CA THR A 28 1.54 3.85 14.65
C THR A 28 2.08 2.64 13.90
N PRO A 29 3.37 2.68 13.50
CA PRO A 29 3.95 1.51 12.83
C PRO A 29 3.85 0.24 13.67
N GLU A 30 3.95 0.38 14.98
CA GLU A 30 3.83 -0.78 15.87
C GLU A 30 2.42 -1.36 15.84
N MET A 31 1.43 -0.47 15.89
CA MET A 31 0.04 -0.91 15.83
C MET A 31 -0.26 -1.59 14.51
N PHE A 32 0.25 -1.00 13.43
CA PHE A 32 0.03 -1.58 12.12
C PHE A 32 0.66 -2.98 12.02
N ALA A 33 1.86 -3.13 12.58
CA ALA A 33 2.53 -4.43 12.53
C ALA A 33 1.70 -5.52 13.20
N GLU A 34 0.92 -5.15 14.22
CA GLU A 34 0.10 -6.13 14.90
C GLU A 34 -1.09 -6.59 14.08
N ILE A 35 -1.60 -5.72 13.21
CA ILE A 35 -2.81 -6.04 12.46
C ILE A 35 -2.55 -6.34 10.98
N GLU A 36 -1.31 -6.17 10.52
CA GLU A 36 -1.05 -6.30 9.08
C GLU A 36 -1.27 -7.72 8.56
N GLN A 37 -1.25 -8.71 9.45
CA GLN A 37 -1.48 -10.09 9.05
C GLN A 37 -2.95 -10.41 8.89
N GLN A 38 -3.84 -9.55 9.34
CA GLN A 38 -5.25 -9.80 9.24
C GLN A 38 -5.71 -9.73 7.79
N GLU A 39 -6.57 -10.67 7.42
CA GLU A 39 -7.03 -10.77 6.04
C GLU A 39 -7.74 -9.50 5.58
N GLY A 40 -8.56 -8.92 6.45
CA GLY A 40 -9.27 -7.70 6.09
C GLY A 40 -8.31 -6.56 5.80
N VAL A 41 -7.23 -6.45 6.57
CA VAL A 41 -6.23 -5.42 6.35
C VAL A 41 -5.52 -5.66 5.03
N GLN A 42 -5.16 -6.90 4.75
CA GLN A 42 -4.50 -7.24 3.50
C GLN A 42 -5.36 -6.87 2.29
N ILE A 43 -6.65 -7.18 2.36
CA ILE A 43 -7.57 -6.87 1.28
C ILE A 43 -7.68 -5.35 1.09
N ALA A 44 -7.79 -4.61 2.19
CA ALA A 44 -7.89 -3.17 2.13
C ALA A 44 -6.64 -2.56 1.50
N LEU A 45 -5.47 -3.07 1.85
CA LEU A 45 -4.22 -2.57 1.29
C LEU A 45 -4.13 -2.89 -0.19
N GLU A 46 -4.55 -4.08 -0.59
CA GLU A 46 -4.51 -4.44 -2.00
C GLU A 46 -5.41 -3.53 -2.82
N LYS A 47 -6.61 -3.26 -2.33
CA LYS A 47 -7.51 -2.37 -3.04
C LYS A 47 -6.95 -0.97 -3.15
N LYS A 48 -6.36 -0.49 -2.07
CA LYS A 48 -5.78 0.84 -2.07
C LYS A 48 -4.61 0.92 -3.04
N ALA A 49 -3.76 -0.10 -3.02
CA ALA A 49 -2.60 -0.13 -3.90
C ALA A 49 -3.03 -0.15 -5.37
N LEU A 50 -4.08 -0.91 -5.67
CA LEU A 50 -4.60 -0.96 -7.04
C LEU A 50 -5.13 0.40 -7.48
N GLN A 51 -5.81 1.11 -6.60
CA GLN A 51 -6.31 2.43 -6.92
C GLN A 51 -5.17 3.39 -7.23
N ILE A 52 -4.11 3.32 -6.43
CA ILE A 52 -2.95 4.16 -6.66
C ILE A 52 -2.29 3.80 -7.98
N PHE A 53 -2.15 2.51 -8.23
CA PHE A 53 -1.53 2.03 -9.45
C PHE A 53 -2.32 2.51 -10.68
N GLU A 54 -3.64 2.39 -10.64
CA GLU A 54 -4.47 2.84 -11.74
C GLU A 54 -4.34 4.33 -11.96
N GLY A 55 -4.23 5.09 -10.89
CA GLY A 55 -4.04 6.52 -11.00
C GLY A 55 -2.72 6.87 -11.66
N MET A 56 -1.69 6.05 -11.44
CA MET A 56 -0.39 6.30 -12.03
C MET A 56 -0.36 6.00 -13.53
N LEU A 57 -1.30 5.19 -14.00
CA LEU A 57 -1.36 4.83 -15.42
C LEU A 57 -2.06 5.88 -16.25
N GLN A 58 -2.70 6.84 -15.66
CA GLN A 58 -3.44 7.87 -16.39
C GLN A 58 -2.62 9.10 -16.67
#